data_1e96bb0736b6b2410f501a679efe5e98
#
_entry.id   1e96bb0736b6b2410f501a679efe5e98
#
_cell.length_a   1.000
_cell.length_b   1.000
_cell.length_c   1.000
_cell.angle_alpha   90.00
_cell.angle_beta   90.00
_cell.angle_gamma   90.00
#
_symmetry.space_group_name_H-M   'P 1'
#
loop_
_entity.id
_entity.type
_entity.pdbx_description
1 polymer ?
#
loop_
_entity_poly.entity_id
_entity_poly.type
_entity_poly.pdbx_seq_one_letter_code
_entity_poly.pdbx_strand_id
1 'polypeptide(L)'
;LLDSAGGMAIAAEKPDPRAVIQHAREHSVGVMGIRAVAAGSLTSVIDRPDAANSAEQIDFERAAPFRLIAAEMGISPAQLAHQYALSMPGVETLVLGVKNREELAECLAAEAAPDLDMSLMQRIDAAVRD
;
A
#
# COMPACT_ATOMS: atom_id res chain seq x y z
N LEU A 1 1.55 0.69 -4.79
CA LEU A 1 0.43 1.60 -4.75
C LEU A 1 0.87 3.04 -5.01
N LEU A 2 1.40 3.69 -4.04
CA LEU A 2 1.96 5.01 -4.25
C LEU A 2 3.41 4.86 -4.70
N ASP A 3 3.72 5.47 -5.81
CA ASP A 3 5.08 5.65 -6.29
C ASP A 3 5.70 6.76 -5.46
N SER A 4 6.03 6.43 -4.20
CA SER A 4 6.55 7.42 -3.28
C SER A 4 7.95 7.84 -3.75
N ALA A 5 8.08 9.06 -4.22
CA ALA A 5 9.37 9.69 -4.50
C ALA A 5 10.27 9.77 -3.26
N GLY A 6 9.72 9.52 -2.06
CA GLY A 6 10.42 9.69 -0.79
C GLY A 6 11.42 8.61 -0.42
N GLY A 7 11.36 7.43 -1.00
CA GLY A 7 12.19 6.33 -0.52
C GLY A 7 13.19 5.75 -1.50
N MET A 8 12.97 5.92 -2.80
CA MET A 8 13.71 5.19 -3.82
C MET A 8 13.97 6.01 -5.09
N ALA A 9 13.84 7.32 -5.02
CA ALA A 9 14.05 8.24 -6.14
C ALA A 9 15.54 8.34 -6.57
N ILE A 10 16.23 7.23 -6.64
CA ILE A 10 17.61 7.20 -7.14
C ILE A 10 17.65 6.73 -8.59
N ALA A 11 16.55 6.23 -9.14
CA ALA A 11 16.50 5.75 -10.50
C ALA A 11 15.88 6.80 -11.42
N ALA A 12 16.57 7.10 -12.53
CA ALA A 12 16.08 7.96 -13.60
C ALA A 12 14.84 7.38 -14.34
N GLU A 13 14.50 6.13 -14.09
CA GLU A 13 13.33 5.44 -14.62
C GLU A 13 12.35 5.11 -13.48
N LYS A 14 11.05 5.30 -13.75
CA LYS A 14 10.02 4.89 -12.80
C LYS A 14 10.11 3.37 -12.57
N PRO A 15 10.27 2.92 -11.32
CA PRO A 15 10.30 1.48 -11.05
C PRO A 15 8.93 0.88 -11.39
N ASP A 16 8.93 -0.28 -12.06
CA ASP A 16 7.75 -1.09 -12.26
C ASP A 16 7.78 -2.31 -11.30
N PRO A 17 7.24 -2.17 -10.08
CA PRO A 17 7.25 -3.26 -9.13
C PRO A 17 6.42 -4.47 -9.59
N ARG A 18 5.42 -4.28 -10.45
CA ARG A 18 4.62 -5.40 -10.98
C ARG A 18 5.42 -6.23 -11.97
N ALA A 19 6.22 -5.61 -12.82
CA ALA A 19 7.13 -6.32 -13.71
C ALA A 19 8.17 -7.12 -12.92
N VAL A 20 8.69 -6.57 -11.82
CA VAL A 20 9.61 -7.28 -10.92
C VAL A 20 8.94 -8.50 -10.27
N ILE A 21 7.70 -8.36 -9.77
CA ILE A 21 6.93 -9.46 -9.17
C ILE A 21 6.67 -10.55 -10.22
N GLN A 22 6.27 -10.16 -11.43
CA GLN A 22 6.04 -11.11 -12.52
C GLN A 22 7.31 -11.88 -12.86
N HIS A 23 8.42 -11.19 -13.01
CA HIS A 23 9.72 -11.81 -13.30
C HIS A 23 10.16 -12.79 -12.20
N ALA A 24 9.96 -12.43 -10.93
CA ALA A 24 10.22 -13.30 -9.79
C ALA A 24 9.39 -14.60 -9.88
N ARG A 25 8.10 -14.50 -10.19
CA ARG A 25 7.22 -15.66 -10.38
C ARG A 25 7.69 -16.58 -11.51
N GLU A 26 8.09 -16.04 -12.64
CA GLU A 26 8.61 -16.79 -13.79
C GLU A 26 9.86 -17.60 -13.43
N HIS A 27 10.60 -17.15 -12.42
CA HIS A 27 11.83 -17.81 -11.93
C HIS A 27 11.63 -18.55 -10.61
N SER A 28 10.38 -18.75 -10.17
CA SER A 28 10.06 -19.42 -8.89
C SER A 28 10.73 -18.78 -7.67
N VAL A 29 10.87 -17.45 -7.68
CA VAL A 29 11.40 -16.66 -6.57
C VAL A 29 10.24 -16.08 -5.78
N GLY A 30 10.18 -16.38 -4.47
CA GLY A 30 9.19 -15.81 -3.56
C GLY A 30 9.36 -14.31 -3.37
N VAL A 31 8.26 -13.57 -3.29
CA VAL A 31 8.26 -12.12 -3.12
C VAL A 31 7.70 -11.74 -1.75
N MET A 32 8.48 -10.98 -1.02
CA MET A 32 8.08 -10.39 0.26
C MET A 32 7.83 -8.89 0.09
N GLY A 33 6.58 -8.46 0.25
CA GLY A 33 6.20 -7.05 0.18
C GLY A 33 6.60 -6.27 1.42
N ILE A 34 6.93 -5.01 1.24
CA ILE A 34 7.25 -4.08 2.34
C ILE A 34 6.48 -2.77 2.16
N ARG A 35 6.39 -1.97 3.24
CA ARG A 35 5.82 -0.61 3.21
C ARG A 35 4.38 -0.57 2.66
N ALA A 36 3.55 -1.54 3.00
CA ALA A 36 2.17 -1.62 2.51
C ALA A 36 1.38 -0.31 2.73
N VAL A 37 1.59 0.38 3.84
CA VAL A 37 0.95 1.67 4.16
C VAL A 37 1.74 2.90 3.68
N ALA A 38 2.76 2.72 2.83
CA ALA A 38 3.55 3.79 2.22
C ALA A 38 4.04 4.84 3.25
N ALA A 39 4.71 4.37 4.33
CA ALA A 39 5.20 5.20 5.45
C ALA A 39 4.10 6.04 6.14
N GLY A 40 2.87 5.55 6.15
CA GLY A 40 1.72 6.22 6.76
C GLY A 40 0.85 7.02 5.78
N SER A 41 1.26 7.20 4.54
CA SER A 41 0.46 7.93 3.55
C SER A 41 -0.89 7.28 3.23
N LEU A 42 -1.00 5.96 3.40
CA LEU A 42 -2.23 5.18 3.22
C LEU A 42 -2.95 4.88 4.55
N THR A 43 -2.78 5.71 5.56
CA THR A 43 -3.49 5.61 6.84
C THR A 43 -4.50 6.73 7.03
N SER A 44 -5.22 6.73 8.15
CA SER A 44 -6.20 7.77 8.46
C SER A 44 -5.56 9.09 8.86
N VAL A 45 -4.37 9.03 9.47
CA VAL A 45 -3.64 10.19 9.99
C VAL A 45 -2.15 9.96 9.77
N ILE A 46 -1.45 10.97 9.30
CA ILE A 46 0.01 10.92 9.21
C ILE A 46 0.63 11.15 10.60
N ASP A 47 1.41 10.21 11.09
CA ASP A 47 1.96 10.25 12.45
C ASP A 47 3.05 11.29 12.68
N ARG A 48 3.75 11.60 11.63
CA ARG A 48 4.82 12.58 11.64
C ARG A 48 4.48 13.66 10.62
N PRO A 49 3.91 14.78 11.08
CA PRO A 49 3.81 15.95 10.23
C PRO A 49 5.24 16.48 10.05
N ASP A 50 6.01 15.83 9.19
CA ASP A 50 7.27 16.38 8.71
C ASP A 50 6.99 17.70 7.99
N ALA A 51 8.05 18.48 7.76
CA ALA A 51 7.93 19.81 7.18
C ALA A 51 6.92 19.87 6.04
N ALA A 52 6.10 20.89 6.02
CA ALA A 52 5.16 21.17 4.94
C ALA A 52 5.84 20.92 3.58
N ASN A 53 5.22 20.10 2.72
CA ASN A 53 5.74 19.61 1.44
C ASN A 53 6.77 18.46 1.51
N SER A 54 6.79 17.67 2.58
CA SER A 54 7.50 16.38 2.53
C SER A 54 6.85 15.44 1.50
N ALA A 55 7.61 14.48 0.97
CA ALA A 55 7.09 13.49 0.02
C ALA A 55 5.93 12.68 0.63
N GLU A 56 6.03 12.37 1.91
CA GLU A 56 4.99 11.66 2.67
C GLU A 56 3.71 12.49 2.79
N GLN A 57 3.83 13.80 3.01
CA GLN A 57 2.66 14.70 3.06
C GLN A 57 1.96 14.78 1.70
N ILE A 58 2.73 14.93 0.62
CA ILE A 58 2.20 14.94 -0.74
C ILE A 58 1.49 13.62 -1.05
N ASP A 59 2.11 12.50 -0.74
CA ASP A 59 1.52 11.17 -0.95
C ASP A 59 0.27 10.96 -0.06
N PHE A 60 0.26 11.49 1.15
CA PHE A 60 -0.93 11.45 2.01
C PHE A 60 -2.10 12.23 1.39
N GLU A 61 -1.86 13.41 0.84
CA GLU A 61 -2.89 14.20 0.18
C GLU A 61 -3.41 13.50 -1.09
N ARG A 62 -2.51 12.96 -1.92
CA ARG A 62 -2.85 12.18 -3.11
C ARG A 62 -3.68 10.93 -2.78
N ALA A 63 -3.49 10.34 -1.62
CA ALA A 63 -4.23 9.18 -1.16
C ALA A 63 -5.65 9.48 -0.63
N ALA A 64 -6.15 10.72 -0.72
CA ALA A 64 -7.50 11.05 -0.28
C ALA A 64 -8.59 10.18 -0.96
N PRO A 65 -8.58 9.94 -2.28
CA PRO A 65 -9.56 9.05 -2.92
C PRO A 65 -9.46 7.60 -2.44
N PHE A 66 -8.27 7.11 -2.12
CA PHE A 66 -8.09 5.78 -1.53
C PHE A 66 -8.78 5.65 -0.17
N ARG A 67 -8.69 6.68 0.69
CA ARG A 67 -9.39 6.72 1.98
C ARG A 67 -10.91 6.70 1.83
N LEU A 68 -11.45 7.32 0.77
CA LEU A 68 -12.88 7.23 0.48
C LEU A 68 -13.31 5.80 0.14
N ILE A 69 -12.52 5.06 -0.63
CA ILE A 69 -12.80 3.65 -0.93
C ILE A 69 -12.81 2.81 0.37
N ALA A 70 -11.84 3.01 1.26
CA ALA A 70 -11.82 2.32 2.55
C ALA A 70 -13.06 2.63 3.39
N ALA A 71 -13.47 3.90 3.43
CA ALA A 71 -14.68 4.33 4.14
C ALA A 71 -15.97 3.70 3.57
N GLU A 72 -16.10 3.61 2.25
CA GLU A 72 -17.21 2.91 1.59
C GLU A 72 -17.26 1.42 1.94
N MET A 73 -16.11 0.79 2.14
CA MET A 73 -16.01 -0.61 2.56
C MET A 73 -16.21 -0.79 4.07
N GLY A 74 -16.25 0.28 4.85
CA GLY A 74 -16.38 0.24 6.31
C GLY A 74 -15.14 -0.28 7.03
N ILE A 75 -13.95 -0.15 6.43
CA ILE A 75 -12.67 -0.58 6.99
C ILE A 75 -11.69 0.60 7.08
N SER A 76 -10.61 0.44 7.85
CA SER A 76 -9.58 1.46 7.90
C SER A 76 -8.75 1.50 6.60
N PRO A 77 -8.20 2.67 6.23
CA PRO A 77 -7.28 2.75 5.10
C PRO A 77 -6.06 1.85 5.25
N ALA A 78 -5.54 1.68 6.47
CA ALA A 78 -4.42 0.78 6.74
C ALA A 78 -4.80 -0.69 6.46
N GLN A 79 -5.98 -1.12 6.92
CA GLN A 79 -6.49 -2.46 6.60
C GLN A 79 -6.62 -2.67 5.09
N LEU A 80 -7.22 -1.73 4.37
CA LEU A 80 -7.36 -1.81 2.91
C LEU A 80 -5.99 -1.87 2.22
N ALA A 81 -5.00 -1.09 2.67
CA ALA A 81 -3.66 -1.08 2.09
C ALA A 81 -2.95 -2.43 2.27
N HIS A 82 -3.06 -3.06 3.43
CA HIS A 82 -2.51 -4.40 3.67
C HIS A 82 -3.24 -5.46 2.84
N GLN A 83 -4.57 -5.43 2.82
CA GLN A 83 -5.38 -6.36 2.03
C GLN A 83 -5.07 -6.24 0.53
N TYR A 84 -4.93 -5.00 0.01
CA TYR A 84 -4.50 -4.78 -1.38
C TYR A 84 -3.14 -5.39 -1.66
N ALA A 85 -2.16 -5.19 -0.78
CA ALA A 85 -0.82 -5.71 -0.98
C ALA A 85 -0.78 -7.25 -0.92
N LEU A 86 -1.58 -7.88 -0.04
CA LEU A 86 -1.73 -9.33 0.04
C LEU A 86 -2.48 -9.92 -1.17
N SER A 87 -3.45 -9.18 -1.72
CA SER A 87 -4.18 -9.58 -2.94
C SER A 87 -3.36 -9.43 -4.22
N MET A 88 -2.15 -8.88 -4.15
CA MET A 88 -1.29 -8.70 -5.32
C MET A 88 -0.75 -10.06 -5.80
N PRO A 89 -1.06 -10.50 -7.03
CA PRO A 89 -0.60 -11.79 -7.52
C PRO A 89 0.92 -11.91 -7.52
N GLY A 90 1.44 -12.88 -6.76
CA GLY A 90 2.88 -13.15 -6.63
C GLY A 90 3.56 -12.48 -5.45
N VAL A 91 2.80 -11.84 -4.58
CA VAL A 91 3.26 -11.46 -3.24
C VAL A 91 2.83 -12.55 -2.27
N GLU A 92 3.77 -13.25 -1.65
CA GLU A 92 3.49 -14.36 -0.73
C GLU A 92 3.36 -13.91 0.72
N THR A 93 3.98 -12.79 1.08
CA THR A 93 3.95 -12.29 2.46
C THR A 93 4.29 -10.81 2.52
N LEU A 94 3.93 -10.17 3.65
CA LEU A 94 4.27 -8.77 3.92
C LEU A 94 5.10 -8.66 5.19
N VAL A 95 6.11 -7.78 5.16
CA VAL A 95 6.81 -7.34 6.36
C VAL A 95 6.10 -6.12 6.92
N LEU A 96 5.69 -6.23 8.18
CA LEU A 96 4.92 -5.21 8.89
C LEU A 96 5.80 -4.45 9.89
N GLY A 97 5.48 -3.17 10.09
CA GLY A 97 5.89 -2.40 11.25
C GLY A 97 4.63 -1.90 11.95
N VAL A 98 4.43 -2.28 13.20
CA VAL A 98 3.28 -1.86 14.02
C VAL A 98 3.76 -1.21 15.31
N LYS A 99 3.05 -0.18 15.77
CA LYS A 99 3.39 0.59 16.99
C LYS A 99 2.55 0.19 18.19
N ASN A 100 1.38 -0.36 17.96
CA ASN A 100 0.40 -0.69 18.99
C ASN A 100 -0.45 -1.90 18.59
N ARG A 101 -1.36 -2.33 19.49
CA ARG A 101 -2.22 -3.49 19.29
C ARG A 101 -3.31 -3.25 18.26
N GLU A 102 -3.78 -2.02 18.12
CA GLU A 102 -4.81 -1.64 17.16
C GLU A 102 -4.27 -1.80 15.74
N GLU A 103 -3.07 -1.30 15.46
CA GLU A 103 -2.41 -1.48 14.16
C GLU A 103 -2.16 -2.96 13.85
N LEU A 104 -1.76 -3.76 14.85
CA LEU A 104 -1.62 -5.21 14.66
C LEU A 104 -2.97 -5.86 14.34
N ALA A 105 -4.05 -5.46 15.00
CA ALA A 105 -5.38 -6.00 14.75
C ALA A 105 -5.86 -5.67 13.33
N GLU A 106 -5.57 -4.48 12.80
CA GLU A 106 -5.86 -4.11 11.40
C GLU A 106 -5.09 -5.00 10.41
N CYS A 107 -3.81 -5.29 10.69
CA CYS A 107 -3.01 -6.19 9.85
C CYS A 107 -3.58 -7.62 9.84
N LEU A 108 -3.97 -8.15 11.00
CA LEU A 108 -4.58 -9.48 11.13
C LEU A 108 -5.97 -9.53 10.45
N ALA A 109 -6.75 -8.45 10.56
CA ALA A 109 -8.03 -8.35 9.86
C ALA A 109 -7.85 -8.33 8.34
N ALA A 110 -6.81 -7.68 7.84
CA ALA A 110 -6.49 -7.67 6.42
C ALA A 110 -6.06 -9.05 5.91
N GLU A 111 -5.30 -9.80 6.70
CA GLU A 111 -4.85 -11.16 6.37
C GLU A 111 -6.01 -12.15 6.39
N ALA A 112 -6.93 -12.03 7.35
CA ALA A 112 -8.09 -12.90 7.47
C ALA A 112 -9.20 -12.58 6.44
N ALA A 113 -9.15 -11.42 5.78
CA ALA A 113 -10.13 -11.03 4.78
C ALA A 113 -9.89 -11.75 3.44
N PRO A 114 -10.94 -11.95 2.63
CA PRO A 114 -10.75 -12.48 1.28
C PRO A 114 -9.93 -11.53 0.42
N ASP A 115 -9.26 -12.09 -0.59
CA ASP A 115 -8.57 -11.27 -1.59
C ASP A 115 -9.53 -10.26 -2.24
N LEU A 116 -9.00 -9.08 -2.54
CA LEU A 116 -9.74 -8.08 -3.29
C LEU A 116 -9.95 -8.58 -4.73
N ASP A 117 -11.15 -8.40 -5.24
CA ASP A 117 -11.42 -8.69 -6.64
C ASP A 117 -10.66 -7.72 -7.58
N MET A 118 -10.51 -8.14 -8.82
CA MET A 118 -9.75 -7.39 -9.82
C MET A 118 -10.35 -6.00 -10.11
N SER A 119 -11.68 -5.86 -10.03
CA SER A 119 -12.35 -4.59 -10.31
C SER A 119 -12.05 -3.56 -9.23
N LEU A 120 -12.06 -4.01 -7.97
CA LEU A 120 -11.72 -3.15 -6.83
C LEU A 120 -10.22 -2.80 -6.84
N MET A 121 -9.35 -3.75 -7.18
CA MET A 121 -7.92 -3.45 -7.33
C MET A 121 -7.66 -2.41 -8.42
N GLN A 122 -8.35 -2.51 -9.57
CA GLN A 122 -8.26 -1.50 -10.63
C GLN A 122 -8.81 -0.14 -10.20
N ARG A 123 -9.90 -0.12 -9.44
CA ARG A 123 -10.46 1.11 -8.87
C ARG A 123 -9.47 1.78 -7.90
N ILE A 124 -8.82 1.00 -7.04
CA ILE A 124 -7.79 1.48 -6.13
C ILE A 124 -6.60 2.04 -6.92
N ASP A 125 -6.15 1.34 -7.94
CA ASP A 125 -5.05 1.81 -8.81
C ASP A 125 -5.38 3.15 -9.46
N ALA A 126 -6.61 3.29 -9.97
CA ALA A 126 -7.06 4.52 -10.60
C ALA A 126 -7.16 5.69 -9.60
N ALA A 127 -7.51 5.40 -8.35
CA ALA A 127 -7.68 6.40 -7.29
C ALA A 127 -6.37 7.06 -6.83
N VAL A 128 -5.21 6.40 -7.04
CA VAL A 128 -3.89 6.87 -6.60
C VAL A 128 -2.95 7.24 -7.76
N ARG A 129 -3.43 7.12 -9.00
CA ARG A 129 -2.73 7.63 -10.19
C ARG A 129 -3.02 9.12 -10.34
N ASP A 130 -2.02 9.87 -10.79
CA ASP A 130 -2.14 11.27 -11.20
C ASP A 130 -2.94 11.42 -12.49
#